data_e98ba56327b0c677ac1262469b69c253
#
_entry.id   e98ba56327b0c677ac1262469b69c253
#
_cell.length_a   1.000
_cell.length_b   1.000
_cell.length_c   1.000
_cell.angle_alpha   90.00
_cell.angle_beta   90.00
_cell.angle_gamma   90.00
#
_symmetry.space_group_name_H-M   'P 1'
#
loop_
_entity.id
_entity.type
_entity.pdbx_description
1 polymer ?
#
loop_
_entity_poly.entity_id
_entity_poly.type
_entity_poly.pdbx_seq_one_letter_code
_entity_poly.pdbx_strand_id
1 'polypeptide(L)'
;MPSPLYSIPGAPTAEAAAAPVADAPVARTVNEVLAESQAGLVMDELDAALVGLAPVKTRVREIAALLVIDKLRVNLGLRAETPSLHMSFTGNPGTGKTTVALRMAEILHRLGYVRKGHLVAVTRDDLVGQYIGHTAPKTREVLKKAMGGVLFIDEAYYLFRPENERDYGQEAIEILLQVMENQRDDLVVILAGYKDRMETFFQSNPGMRSRVAHHVDFPDYPADDLLLIAERMLERQDYHFGAGGREAFREYLARRIQQPQFANARSVRNALDRARLRQARRLFEERDRELSRDDLTTIDARDIRASRVFQSPTTPPAA
;
A
#
# COMPACT_ATOMS: atom_id res chain seq x y z
N MET A 1 -16.87 -61.37 31.77
CA MET A 1 -17.60 -61.01 33.02
C MET A 1 -17.15 -59.59 33.38
N PRO A 2 -18.04 -58.60 33.40
CA PRO A 2 -17.69 -57.23 33.79
C PRO A 2 -17.78 -57.09 35.29
N SER A 3 -16.80 -56.39 35.89
CA SER A 3 -16.76 -56.07 37.33
C SER A 3 -17.75 -54.96 37.66
N PRO A 4 -18.34 -54.98 38.86
CA PRO A 4 -19.38 -54.02 39.25
C PRO A 4 -18.82 -52.65 39.64
N LEU A 5 -19.47 -51.61 39.13
CA LEU A 5 -19.27 -50.25 39.53
C LEU A 5 -19.72 -50.03 40.99
N TYR A 6 -18.80 -49.59 41.83
CA TYR A 6 -19.07 -49.18 43.19
C TYR A 6 -19.59 -47.77 43.20
N SER A 7 -20.85 -47.55 43.59
CA SER A 7 -21.41 -46.23 43.83
C SER A 7 -21.31 -45.91 45.31
N ILE A 8 -20.73 -44.78 45.69
CA ILE A 8 -20.66 -44.26 47.05
C ILE A 8 -21.97 -43.47 47.33
N PRO A 9 -22.78 -43.87 48.30
CA PRO A 9 -23.97 -43.10 48.70
C PRO A 9 -23.51 -41.92 49.55
N GLY A 10 -23.88 -40.69 49.19
CA GLY A 10 -23.74 -39.52 50.04
C GLY A 10 -22.87 -38.38 49.55
N ALA A 11 -22.50 -38.32 48.29
CA ALA A 11 -21.91 -37.12 47.73
C ALA A 11 -23.03 -36.07 47.44
N PRO A 12 -22.88 -34.81 47.86
CA PRO A 12 -23.83 -33.78 47.49
C PRO A 12 -23.79 -33.58 45.98
N THR A 13 -24.95 -33.59 45.37
CA THR A 13 -25.16 -33.20 43.98
C THR A 13 -24.58 -31.81 43.76
N ALA A 14 -23.48 -31.73 43.03
CA ALA A 14 -22.99 -30.46 42.55
C ALA A 14 -24.09 -29.85 41.65
N GLU A 15 -24.67 -28.80 42.15
CA GLU A 15 -25.54 -27.91 41.40
C GLU A 15 -24.75 -27.52 40.14
N ALA A 16 -25.26 -27.89 38.97
CA ALA A 16 -24.65 -27.55 37.70
C ALA A 16 -24.58 -26.01 37.62
N ALA A 17 -23.38 -25.48 37.82
CA ALA A 17 -23.11 -24.07 37.53
C ALA A 17 -23.56 -23.83 36.09
N ALA A 18 -24.59 -23.01 35.94
CA ALA A 18 -25.07 -22.58 34.65
C ALA A 18 -23.88 -22.03 33.86
N ALA A 19 -23.57 -22.68 32.72
CA ALA A 19 -22.62 -22.14 31.79
C ALA A 19 -23.00 -20.68 31.49
N PRO A 20 -22.06 -19.76 31.39
CA PRO A 20 -22.35 -18.39 31.03
C PRO A 20 -23.20 -18.40 29.77
N VAL A 21 -24.40 -17.83 29.86
CA VAL A 21 -25.29 -17.64 28.72
C VAL A 21 -24.50 -16.84 27.71
N ALA A 22 -24.11 -17.47 26.61
CA ALA A 22 -23.53 -16.75 25.51
C ALA A 22 -24.50 -15.63 25.14
N ASP A 23 -24.05 -14.39 25.22
CA ASP A 23 -24.86 -13.24 24.85
C ASP A 23 -25.55 -13.51 23.51
N ALA A 24 -26.87 -13.32 23.49
CA ALA A 24 -27.65 -13.54 22.30
C ALA A 24 -27.05 -12.69 21.16
N PRO A 25 -26.95 -13.21 19.91
CA PRO A 25 -26.36 -12.50 18.81
C PRO A 25 -27.04 -11.15 18.61
N VAL A 26 -26.32 -10.06 18.88
CA VAL A 26 -26.85 -8.69 18.79
C VAL A 26 -26.73 -8.23 17.35
N ALA A 27 -27.87 -7.94 16.72
CA ALA A 27 -27.91 -7.32 15.42
C ALA A 27 -27.28 -5.91 15.51
N ARG A 28 -26.27 -5.65 14.68
CA ARG A 28 -25.56 -4.35 14.59
C ARG A 28 -25.71 -3.78 13.19
N THR A 29 -25.64 -2.46 13.08
CA THR A 29 -25.60 -1.77 11.80
C THR A 29 -24.17 -1.68 11.27
N VAL A 30 -24.02 -1.48 9.96
CA VAL A 30 -22.73 -1.18 9.33
C VAL A 30 -22.07 0.05 9.96
N ASN A 31 -22.87 1.09 10.24
CA ASN A 31 -22.37 2.32 10.85
C ASN A 31 -21.82 2.10 12.27
N GLU A 32 -22.44 1.24 13.08
CA GLU A 32 -21.93 0.91 14.41
C GLU A 32 -20.58 0.20 14.33
N VAL A 33 -20.41 -0.75 13.41
CA VAL A 33 -19.11 -1.43 13.22
C VAL A 33 -18.04 -0.48 12.71
N LEU A 34 -18.37 0.42 11.78
CA LEU A 34 -17.43 1.43 11.27
C LEU A 34 -17.05 2.44 12.35
N ALA A 35 -17.99 2.89 13.18
CA ALA A 35 -17.73 3.82 14.28
C ALA A 35 -16.86 3.18 15.37
N GLU A 36 -17.18 1.96 15.79
CA GLU A 36 -16.43 1.23 16.81
C GLU A 36 -15.00 0.92 16.37
N SER A 37 -14.82 0.46 15.12
CA SER A 37 -13.51 0.14 14.56
C SER A 37 -12.71 1.37 14.15
N GLN A 38 -13.35 2.53 14.00
CA GLN A 38 -12.76 3.73 13.41
C GLN A 38 -12.21 3.53 11.98
N ALA A 39 -12.59 2.44 11.30
CA ALA A 39 -12.13 2.17 9.93
C ALA A 39 -12.64 3.23 8.93
N GLY A 40 -13.82 3.81 9.20
CA GLY A 40 -14.34 4.95 8.42
C GLY A 40 -13.39 6.13 8.39
N LEU A 41 -12.82 6.51 9.53
CA LEU A 41 -11.85 7.61 9.60
C LEU A 41 -10.61 7.36 8.75
N VAL A 42 -10.10 6.12 8.75
CA VAL A 42 -8.93 5.77 7.93
C VAL A 42 -9.25 5.85 6.43
N MET A 43 -10.48 5.48 6.04
CA MET A 43 -10.93 5.63 4.65
C MET A 43 -11.07 7.10 4.26
N ASP A 44 -11.58 7.95 5.14
CA ASP A 44 -11.68 9.40 4.91
C ASP A 44 -10.28 10.04 4.82
N GLU A 45 -9.36 9.63 5.68
CA GLU A 45 -7.95 10.04 5.61
C GLU A 45 -7.26 9.58 4.31
N LEU A 46 -7.57 8.37 3.83
CA LEU A 46 -7.09 7.90 2.53
C LEU A 46 -7.59 8.80 1.41
N ASP A 47 -8.88 9.15 1.44
CA ASP A 47 -9.49 10.03 0.44
C ASP A 47 -8.89 11.43 0.46
N ALA A 48 -8.61 11.96 1.63
CA ALA A 48 -7.96 13.26 1.79
C ALA A 48 -6.47 13.24 1.39
N ALA A 49 -5.77 12.15 1.69
CA ALA A 49 -4.33 12.02 1.41
C ALA A 49 -4.02 11.81 -0.07
N LEU A 50 -4.90 11.10 -0.79
CA LEU A 50 -4.72 10.76 -2.20
C LEU A 50 -5.50 11.71 -3.10
N VAL A 51 -4.81 12.29 -4.05
CA VAL A 51 -5.43 13.01 -5.17
C VAL A 51 -5.90 11.98 -6.18
N GLY A 52 -7.07 12.18 -6.77
CA GLY A 52 -7.59 11.28 -7.81
C GLY A 52 -7.71 9.82 -7.37
N LEU A 53 -7.25 8.90 -8.21
CA LEU A 53 -7.23 7.45 -7.98
C LEU A 53 -8.62 6.86 -7.60
N ALA A 54 -9.70 7.37 -8.18
CA ALA A 54 -11.06 6.90 -7.89
C ALA A 54 -11.22 5.37 -7.98
N PRO A 55 -10.68 4.65 -8.99
CA PRO A 55 -10.77 3.19 -9.06
C PRO A 55 -10.11 2.49 -7.87
N VAL A 56 -8.94 2.98 -7.43
CA VAL A 56 -8.20 2.42 -6.28
C VAL A 56 -9.00 2.64 -4.99
N LYS A 57 -9.50 3.85 -4.77
CA LYS A 57 -10.33 4.20 -3.61
C LYS A 57 -11.59 3.35 -3.54
N THR A 58 -12.26 3.16 -4.69
CA THR A 58 -13.44 2.29 -4.78
C THR A 58 -13.08 0.86 -4.38
N ARG A 59 -11.97 0.32 -4.90
CA ARG A 59 -11.54 -1.04 -4.58
C ARG A 59 -11.21 -1.23 -3.11
N VAL A 60 -10.55 -0.25 -2.49
CA VAL A 60 -10.27 -0.26 -1.04
C VAL A 60 -11.58 -0.28 -0.24
N ARG A 61 -12.57 0.55 -0.62
CA ARG A 61 -13.88 0.56 0.03
C ARG A 61 -14.65 -0.75 -0.16
N GLU A 62 -14.60 -1.38 -1.32
CA GLU A 62 -15.20 -2.70 -1.57
C GLU A 62 -14.61 -3.77 -0.65
N ILE A 63 -13.28 -3.79 -0.49
CA ILE A 63 -12.61 -4.73 0.41
C ILE A 63 -13.04 -4.44 1.86
N ALA A 64 -13.02 -3.19 2.29
CA ALA A 64 -13.47 -2.81 3.63
C ALA A 64 -14.93 -3.18 3.89
N ALA A 65 -15.82 -2.97 2.91
CA ALA A 65 -17.23 -3.34 2.99
C ALA A 65 -17.41 -4.86 3.16
N LEU A 66 -16.69 -5.68 2.39
CA LEU A 66 -16.68 -7.13 2.54
C LEU A 66 -16.34 -7.53 3.98
N LEU A 67 -15.27 -6.96 4.53
CA LEU A 67 -14.78 -7.26 5.88
C LEU A 67 -15.77 -6.83 6.98
N VAL A 68 -16.42 -5.69 6.81
CA VAL A 68 -17.47 -5.22 7.74
C VAL A 68 -18.69 -6.17 7.73
N ILE A 69 -19.11 -6.61 6.55
CA ILE A 69 -20.23 -7.55 6.42
C ILE A 69 -19.87 -8.92 7.02
N ASP A 70 -18.65 -9.42 6.79
CA ASP A 70 -18.21 -10.67 7.40
C ASP A 70 -18.19 -10.58 8.94
N LYS A 71 -17.75 -9.45 9.49
CA LYS A 71 -17.81 -9.20 10.94
C LYS A 71 -19.24 -9.20 11.49
N LEU A 72 -20.17 -8.59 10.76
CA LEU A 72 -21.61 -8.64 11.11
C LEU A 72 -22.18 -10.07 11.06
N ARG A 73 -21.77 -10.87 10.06
CA ARG A 73 -22.17 -12.28 9.97
C ARG A 73 -21.69 -13.09 11.17
N VAL A 74 -20.43 -12.91 11.57
CA VAL A 74 -19.87 -13.58 12.77
C VAL A 74 -20.63 -13.16 14.02
N ASN A 75 -20.95 -11.89 14.20
CA ASN A 75 -21.72 -11.39 15.35
C ASN A 75 -23.12 -11.99 15.46
N LEU A 76 -23.70 -12.38 14.31
CA LEU A 76 -24.99 -13.09 14.26
C LEU A 76 -24.86 -14.62 14.38
N GLY A 77 -23.67 -15.14 14.70
CA GLY A 77 -23.44 -16.59 14.83
C GLY A 77 -23.40 -17.33 13.50
N LEU A 78 -23.34 -16.61 12.36
CA LEU A 78 -23.21 -17.21 11.03
C LEU A 78 -21.76 -17.64 10.81
N ARG A 79 -21.58 -18.75 10.10
CA ARG A 79 -20.23 -19.17 9.65
C ARG A 79 -19.68 -18.14 8.68
N ALA A 80 -18.52 -17.59 8.98
CA ALA A 80 -17.71 -16.81 8.06
C ALA A 80 -16.35 -17.49 7.96
N GLU A 81 -15.90 -17.75 6.76
CA GLU A 81 -14.50 -18.15 6.52
C GLU A 81 -13.70 -16.86 6.34
N THR A 82 -12.53 -16.78 6.97
CA THR A 82 -11.64 -15.63 6.77
C THR A 82 -11.28 -15.55 5.29
N PRO A 83 -11.65 -14.48 4.58
CA PRO A 83 -11.33 -14.36 3.17
C PRO A 83 -9.82 -14.23 2.99
N SER A 84 -9.31 -14.70 1.85
CA SER A 84 -7.91 -14.39 1.49
C SER A 84 -7.76 -12.89 1.26
N LEU A 85 -6.90 -12.25 2.04
CA LEU A 85 -6.65 -10.81 1.99
C LEU A 85 -5.34 -10.45 1.29
N HIS A 86 -4.66 -11.44 0.70
CA HIS A 86 -3.47 -11.15 -0.09
C HIS A 86 -3.83 -10.38 -1.35
N MET A 87 -2.99 -9.39 -1.70
CA MET A 87 -3.29 -8.42 -2.74
C MET A 87 -2.15 -8.29 -3.74
N SER A 88 -2.49 -7.88 -4.95
CA SER A 88 -1.54 -7.42 -5.96
C SER A 88 -1.82 -5.96 -6.30
N PHE A 89 -0.79 -5.11 -6.19
CA PHE A 89 -0.84 -3.69 -6.54
C PHE A 89 -0.02 -3.45 -7.79
N THR A 90 -0.67 -3.21 -8.91
CA THR A 90 -0.02 -3.03 -10.21
C THR A 90 -0.10 -1.59 -10.69
N GLY A 91 0.95 -1.12 -11.35
CA GLY A 91 1.01 0.23 -11.92
C GLY A 91 2.42 0.82 -11.93
N ASN A 92 2.56 1.96 -12.60
CA ASN A 92 3.82 2.66 -12.77
C ASN A 92 4.37 3.23 -11.45
N PRO A 93 5.66 3.61 -11.38
CA PRO A 93 6.25 4.21 -10.19
C PRO A 93 5.59 5.53 -9.83
N GLY A 94 5.49 5.82 -8.53
CA GLY A 94 4.94 7.09 -8.05
C GLY A 94 3.43 7.22 -8.16
N THR A 95 2.68 6.14 -8.40
CA THR A 95 1.21 6.12 -8.43
C THR A 95 0.56 5.94 -7.05
N GLY A 96 1.35 5.80 -5.97
CA GLY A 96 0.82 5.75 -4.61
C GLY A 96 0.65 4.36 -4.00
N LYS A 97 1.14 3.29 -4.62
CA LYS A 97 1.01 1.89 -4.14
C LYS A 97 1.38 1.71 -2.68
N THR A 98 2.55 2.17 -2.26
CA THR A 98 3.02 2.05 -0.86
C THR A 98 2.16 2.86 0.11
N THR A 99 1.66 4.03 -0.31
CA THR A 99 0.78 4.87 0.52
C THR A 99 -0.56 4.17 0.77
N VAL A 100 -1.14 3.56 -0.26
CA VAL A 100 -2.39 2.77 -0.13
C VAL A 100 -2.15 1.52 0.70
N ALA A 101 -1.00 0.83 0.53
CA ALA A 101 -0.66 -0.35 1.33
C ALA A 101 -0.59 -0.03 2.84
N LEU A 102 -0.01 1.12 3.20
CA LEU A 102 0.02 1.62 4.58
C LEU A 102 -1.40 1.82 5.14
N ARG A 103 -2.28 2.49 4.41
CA ARG A 103 -3.67 2.71 4.83
C ARG A 103 -4.47 1.41 4.88
N MET A 104 -4.21 0.50 3.94
CA MET A 104 -4.83 -0.83 3.97
C MET A 104 -4.42 -1.62 5.22
N ALA A 105 -3.15 -1.57 5.62
CA ALA A 105 -2.69 -2.21 6.87
C ALA A 105 -3.42 -1.66 8.10
N GLU A 106 -3.67 -0.35 8.13
CA GLU A 106 -4.41 0.29 9.20
C GLU A 106 -5.90 -0.09 9.19
N ILE A 107 -6.56 -0.10 8.03
CA ILE A 107 -7.96 -0.55 7.87
C ILE A 107 -8.10 -2.00 8.35
N LEU A 108 -7.24 -2.90 7.91
CA LEU A 108 -7.24 -4.31 8.30
C LEU A 108 -7.07 -4.49 9.81
N HIS A 109 -6.20 -3.69 10.43
CA HIS A 109 -6.01 -3.69 11.87
C HIS A 109 -7.24 -3.18 12.62
N ARG A 110 -7.78 -2.05 12.21
CA ARG A 110 -9.00 -1.46 12.81
C ARG A 110 -10.20 -2.39 12.71
N LEU A 111 -10.31 -3.13 11.63
CA LEU A 111 -11.35 -4.15 11.45
C LEU A 111 -11.01 -5.48 12.14
N GLY A 112 -9.84 -5.64 12.75
CA GLY A 112 -9.44 -6.82 13.51
C GLY A 112 -8.98 -8.02 12.69
N TYR A 113 -8.64 -7.83 11.41
CA TYR A 113 -8.14 -8.89 10.52
C TYR A 113 -6.62 -9.10 10.62
N VAL A 114 -5.89 -8.14 11.15
CA VAL A 114 -4.48 -8.29 11.54
C VAL A 114 -4.31 -7.71 12.95
N ARG A 115 -3.44 -8.33 13.76
CA ARG A 115 -3.24 -7.95 15.15
C ARG A 115 -2.53 -6.60 15.32
N LYS A 116 -1.71 -6.22 14.34
CA LYS A 116 -0.91 -4.99 14.34
C LYS A 116 -1.10 -4.26 13.02
N GLY A 117 -1.27 -2.96 13.07
CA GLY A 117 -1.45 -2.13 11.87
C GLY A 117 -0.15 -1.74 11.17
N HIS A 118 0.95 -2.50 11.36
CA HIS A 118 2.25 -2.17 10.78
C HIS A 118 2.42 -2.78 9.38
N LEU A 119 3.23 -2.09 8.59
CA LEU A 119 3.65 -2.52 7.26
C LEU A 119 5.16 -2.77 7.26
N VAL A 120 5.58 -3.94 6.81
CA VAL A 120 6.98 -4.25 6.52
C VAL A 120 7.16 -4.17 5.01
N ALA A 121 7.82 -3.11 4.54
CA ALA A 121 8.11 -2.92 3.13
C ALA A 121 9.50 -3.47 2.80
N VAL A 122 9.57 -4.34 1.79
CA VAL A 122 10.77 -5.04 1.37
C VAL A 122 10.87 -5.12 -0.15
N THR A 123 12.07 -5.40 -0.62
CA THR A 123 12.39 -5.75 -2.00
C THR A 123 12.93 -7.17 -2.07
N ARG A 124 13.23 -7.65 -3.29
CA ARG A 124 13.92 -8.93 -3.47
C ARG A 124 15.16 -9.06 -2.59
N ASP A 125 15.99 -8.01 -2.50
CA ASP A 125 17.27 -8.07 -1.81
C ASP A 125 17.13 -8.29 -0.29
N ASP A 126 15.96 -8.01 0.27
CA ASP A 126 15.64 -8.28 1.68
C ASP A 126 15.22 -9.73 1.91
N LEU A 127 14.77 -10.44 0.88
CA LEU A 127 14.24 -11.80 0.96
C LEU A 127 15.25 -12.86 0.48
N VAL A 128 15.96 -12.56 -0.60
CA VAL A 128 16.84 -13.51 -1.27
C VAL A 128 18.28 -13.39 -0.78
N GLY A 129 18.90 -14.50 -0.44
CA GLY A 129 20.31 -14.58 -0.06
C GLY A 129 21.25 -14.52 -1.25
N GLN A 130 22.51 -14.18 -0.99
CA GLN A 130 23.57 -14.14 -2.01
C GLN A 130 24.24 -15.51 -2.21
N TYR A 131 24.11 -16.42 -1.23
CA TYR A 131 24.75 -17.74 -1.22
C TYR A 131 23.72 -18.83 -0.95
N ILE A 132 24.08 -20.07 -1.29
CA ILE A 132 23.28 -21.28 -1.01
C ILE A 132 22.97 -21.34 0.50
N GLY A 133 21.71 -21.60 0.83
CA GLY A 133 21.23 -21.73 2.21
C GLY A 133 20.95 -20.40 2.94
N HIS A 134 21.21 -19.23 2.31
CA HIS A 134 20.96 -17.94 2.95
C HIS A 134 19.55 -17.40 2.73
N THR A 135 18.84 -17.85 1.69
CA THR A 135 17.50 -17.34 1.34
C THR A 135 16.46 -17.72 2.37
N ALA A 136 16.38 -18.98 2.77
CA ALA A 136 15.35 -19.41 3.71
C ALA A 136 15.44 -18.72 5.08
N PRO A 137 16.59 -18.60 5.75
CA PRO A 137 16.69 -17.84 7.00
C PRO A 137 16.29 -16.38 6.84
N LYS A 138 16.75 -15.75 5.76
CA LYS A 138 16.50 -14.33 5.48
C LYS A 138 15.01 -14.06 5.23
N THR A 139 14.36 -14.86 4.39
CA THR A 139 12.92 -14.78 4.11
C THR A 139 12.11 -14.99 5.39
N ARG A 140 12.46 -16.01 6.20
CA ARG A 140 11.77 -16.27 7.47
C ARG A 140 11.92 -15.15 8.49
N GLU A 141 13.08 -14.49 8.54
CA GLU A 141 13.29 -13.32 9.41
C GLU A 141 12.38 -12.16 9.03
N VAL A 142 12.27 -11.86 7.72
CA VAL A 142 11.34 -10.83 7.21
C VAL A 142 9.89 -11.18 7.54
N LEU A 143 9.49 -12.42 7.28
CA LEU A 143 8.15 -12.91 7.60
C LEU A 143 7.86 -12.77 9.09
N LYS A 144 8.80 -13.14 9.97
CA LYS A 144 8.66 -12.98 11.43
C LYS A 144 8.43 -11.51 11.82
N LYS A 145 9.09 -10.56 11.18
CA LYS A 145 8.89 -9.13 11.39
C LYS A 145 7.50 -8.66 10.93
N ALA A 146 6.97 -9.26 9.86
CA ALA A 146 5.70 -8.89 9.27
C ALA A 146 4.48 -9.55 9.96
N MET A 147 4.70 -10.61 10.74
CA MET A 147 3.62 -11.33 11.42
C MET A 147 2.76 -10.43 12.29
N GLY A 148 1.47 -10.59 12.18
CA GLY A 148 0.46 -9.75 12.82
C GLY A 148 0.15 -8.47 12.04
N GLY A 149 0.72 -8.27 10.85
CA GLY A 149 0.58 -7.07 10.04
C GLY A 149 0.57 -7.36 8.55
N VAL A 150 1.16 -6.45 7.78
CA VAL A 150 1.21 -6.51 6.32
C VAL A 150 2.65 -6.56 5.82
N LEU A 151 2.96 -7.53 4.98
CA LEU A 151 4.20 -7.60 4.21
C LEU A 151 3.96 -7.01 2.82
N PHE A 152 4.65 -5.92 2.51
CA PHE A 152 4.61 -5.28 1.20
C PHE A 152 5.91 -5.58 0.45
N ILE A 153 5.81 -6.31 -0.66
CA ILE A 153 6.96 -6.66 -1.49
C ILE A 153 6.92 -5.78 -2.73
N ASP A 154 7.82 -4.80 -2.80
CA ASP A 154 7.93 -3.94 -3.97
C ASP A 154 8.74 -4.62 -5.07
N GLU A 155 8.33 -4.40 -6.32
CA GLU A 155 8.89 -5.04 -7.51
C GLU A 155 8.98 -6.57 -7.37
N ALA A 156 7.89 -7.19 -6.87
CA ALA A 156 7.81 -8.61 -6.52
C ALA A 156 8.17 -9.56 -7.68
N TYR A 157 8.00 -9.13 -8.93
CA TYR A 157 8.39 -9.89 -10.11
C TYR A 157 9.90 -10.20 -10.16
N TYR A 158 10.75 -9.43 -9.48
CA TYR A 158 12.18 -9.76 -9.38
C TYR A 158 12.47 -11.02 -8.55
N LEU A 159 11.50 -11.52 -7.77
CA LEU A 159 11.65 -12.79 -7.08
C LEU A 159 11.79 -13.99 -8.06
N PHE A 160 11.31 -13.83 -9.29
CA PHE A 160 11.42 -14.84 -10.34
C PHE A 160 12.29 -14.35 -11.48
N ARG A 161 13.41 -15.02 -11.72
CA ARG A 161 14.37 -14.71 -12.79
C ARG A 161 14.67 -15.98 -13.60
N PRO A 162 13.87 -16.29 -14.62
CA PRO A 162 13.98 -17.52 -15.39
C PRO A 162 15.33 -17.65 -16.14
N GLU A 163 15.97 -16.51 -16.43
CA GLU A 163 17.24 -16.51 -17.16
C GLU A 163 18.45 -16.98 -16.29
N ASN A 164 18.25 -17.09 -14.98
CA ASN A 164 19.30 -17.45 -14.04
C ASN A 164 18.97 -18.77 -13.32
N GLU A 165 19.50 -19.89 -13.83
CA GLU A 165 19.31 -21.22 -13.25
C GLU A 165 19.82 -21.34 -11.79
N ARG A 166 20.70 -20.44 -11.36
CA ARG A 166 21.22 -20.36 -9.99
C ARG A 166 20.52 -19.33 -9.13
N ASP A 167 19.30 -18.92 -9.53
CA ASP A 167 18.54 -17.94 -8.78
C ASP A 167 17.86 -18.54 -7.54
N TYR A 168 18.14 -17.96 -6.38
CA TYR A 168 17.55 -18.41 -5.11
C TYR A 168 16.18 -17.78 -4.82
N GLY A 169 15.61 -17.04 -5.75
CA GLY A 169 14.30 -16.38 -5.58
C GLY A 169 13.16 -17.40 -5.51
N GLN A 170 13.29 -18.53 -6.20
CA GLN A 170 12.30 -19.60 -6.15
C GLN A 170 12.11 -20.15 -4.73
N GLU A 171 13.18 -20.31 -3.95
CA GLU A 171 13.12 -20.72 -2.55
C GLU A 171 12.32 -19.73 -1.70
N ALA A 172 12.51 -18.41 -1.95
CA ALA A 172 11.72 -17.37 -1.27
C ALA A 172 10.24 -17.45 -1.65
N ILE A 173 9.92 -17.67 -2.93
CA ILE A 173 8.54 -17.84 -3.42
C ILE A 173 7.86 -19.02 -2.73
N GLU A 174 8.51 -20.16 -2.62
CA GLU A 174 7.97 -21.38 -1.97
C GLU A 174 7.67 -21.13 -0.48
N ILE A 175 8.57 -20.45 0.23
CA ILE A 175 8.36 -20.09 1.64
C ILE A 175 7.18 -19.10 1.76
N LEU A 176 7.10 -18.11 0.87
CA LEU A 176 5.98 -17.16 0.85
C LEU A 176 4.66 -17.87 0.61
N LEU A 177 4.59 -18.79 -0.36
CA LEU A 177 3.39 -19.58 -0.66
C LEU A 177 2.92 -20.38 0.55
N GLN A 178 3.85 -21.04 1.25
CA GLN A 178 3.54 -21.80 2.46
C GLN A 178 2.98 -20.91 3.58
N VAL A 179 3.57 -19.75 3.79
CA VAL A 179 3.15 -18.85 4.86
C VAL A 179 1.82 -18.15 4.50
N MET A 180 1.62 -17.73 3.25
CA MET A 180 0.35 -17.17 2.77
C MET A 180 -0.84 -18.11 2.95
N GLU A 181 -0.61 -19.43 2.89
CA GLU A 181 -1.65 -20.42 3.15
C GLU A 181 -1.86 -20.67 4.65
N ASN A 182 -0.76 -20.94 5.37
CA ASN A 182 -0.83 -21.42 6.74
C ASN A 182 -1.03 -20.31 7.78
N GLN A 183 -0.72 -19.04 7.43
CA GLN A 183 -0.75 -17.89 8.32
C GLN A 183 -1.66 -16.77 7.79
N ARG A 184 -2.64 -17.12 6.95
CA ARG A 184 -3.55 -16.15 6.32
C ARG A 184 -4.36 -15.32 7.31
N ASP A 185 -4.55 -15.83 8.53
CA ASP A 185 -5.28 -15.14 9.60
C ASP A 185 -4.42 -14.14 10.39
N ASP A 186 -3.11 -14.13 10.16
CA ASP A 186 -2.16 -13.28 10.92
C ASP A 186 -1.21 -12.46 10.03
N LEU A 187 -1.19 -12.73 8.72
CA LEU A 187 -0.32 -12.04 7.77
C LEU A 187 -1.05 -11.76 6.47
N VAL A 188 -1.02 -10.52 6.04
CA VAL A 188 -1.44 -10.14 4.69
C VAL A 188 -0.21 -9.80 3.84
N VAL A 189 -0.12 -10.37 2.65
CA VAL A 189 0.95 -10.10 1.69
C VAL A 189 0.41 -9.23 0.55
N ILE A 190 1.09 -8.13 0.27
CA ILE A 190 0.82 -7.26 -0.87
C ILE A 190 2.01 -7.31 -1.82
N LEU A 191 1.78 -7.82 -3.02
CA LEU A 191 2.79 -7.89 -4.08
C LEU A 191 2.63 -6.68 -5.00
N ALA A 192 3.66 -5.85 -5.12
CA ALA A 192 3.60 -4.65 -5.93
C ALA A 192 4.59 -4.71 -7.11
N GLY A 193 4.22 -4.08 -8.23
CA GLY A 193 5.10 -3.97 -9.39
C GLY A 193 4.43 -3.40 -10.63
N TYR A 194 5.17 -3.40 -11.74
CA TYR A 194 4.64 -3.04 -13.06
C TYR A 194 3.65 -4.09 -13.55
N LYS A 195 2.55 -3.65 -14.16
CA LYS A 195 1.45 -4.52 -14.58
C LYS A 195 1.92 -5.70 -15.43
N ASP A 196 2.62 -5.43 -16.52
CA ASP A 196 3.05 -6.46 -17.48
C ASP A 196 4.02 -7.47 -16.84
N ARG A 197 4.94 -6.98 -16.00
CA ARG A 197 5.91 -7.84 -15.29
C ARG A 197 5.24 -8.69 -14.21
N MET A 198 4.26 -8.13 -13.49
CA MET A 198 3.48 -8.87 -12.50
C MET A 198 2.61 -9.94 -13.17
N GLU A 199 2.06 -9.66 -14.35
CA GLU A 199 1.30 -10.65 -15.12
C GLU A 199 2.19 -11.84 -15.52
N THR A 200 3.38 -11.59 -16.05
CA THR A 200 4.40 -12.61 -16.35
C THR A 200 4.78 -13.40 -15.10
N PHE A 201 4.99 -12.72 -13.98
CA PHE A 201 5.30 -13.34 -12.68
C PHE A 201 4.19 -14.32 -12.23
N PHE A 202 2.93 -13.93 -12.32
CA PHE A 202 1.79 -14.76 -11.95
C PHE A 202 1.57 -15.93 -12.93
N GLN A 203 1.85 -15.74 -14.21
CA GLN A 203 1.80 -16.84 -15.19
C GLN A 203 2.85 -17.90 -14.89
N SER A 204 4.04 -17.50 -14.49
CA SER A 204 5.14 -18.39 -14.13
C SER A 204 4.97 -19.04 -12.75
N ASN A 205 4.12 -18.47 -11.89
CA ASN A 205 3.88 -18.93 -10.52
C ASN A 205 2.37 -19.08 -10.23
N PRO A 206 1.69 -20.13 -10.76
CA PRO A 206 0.24 -20.30 -10.60
C PRO A 206 -0.21 -20.38 -9.14
N GLY A 207 0.63 -20.95 -8.26
CA GLY A 207 0.37 -21.02 -6.82
C GLY A 207 0.29 -19.64 -6.17
N MET A 208 1.07 -18.68 -6.66
CA MET A 208 0.99 -17.28 -6.19
C MET A 208 -0.30 -16.62 -6.65
N ARG A 209 -0.68 -16.83 -7.92
CA ARG A 209 -1.93 -16.27 -8.49
C ARG A 209 -3.17 -16.77 -7.74
N SER A 210 -3.24 -18.04 -7.36
CA SER A 210 -4.40 -18.61 -6.68
C SER A 210 -4.60 -18.10 -5.25
N ARG A 211 -3.55 -17.59 -4.61
CA ARG A 211 -3.60 -17.06 -3.24
C ARG A 211 -3.86 -15.55 -3.17
N VAL A 212 -3.62 -14.84 -4.26
CA VAL A 212 -3.87 -13.38 -4.35
C VAL A 212 -5.30 -13.15 -4.81
N ALA A 213 -6.19 -12.81 -3.86
CA ALA A 213 -7.62 -12.64 -4.14
C ALA A 213 -7.96 -11.25 -4.69
N HIS A 214 -7.17 -10.23 -4.36
CA HIS A 214 -7.48 -8.85 -4.71
C HIS A 214 -6.41 -8.25 -5.61
N HIS A 215 -6.82 -7.83 -6.81
CA HIS A 215 -5.98 -7.10 -7.74
C HIS A 215 -6.42 -5.64 -7.78
N VAL A 216 -5.47 -4.73 -7.56
CA VAL A 216 -5.69 -3.28 -7.54
C VAL A 216 -4.75 -2.63 -8.54
N ASP A 217 -5.33 -2.11 -9.62
CA ASP A 217 -4.60 -1.38 -10.66
C ASP A 217 -4.51 0.10 -10.29
N PHE A 218 -3.29 0.62 -10.34
CA PHE A 218 -2.96 2.02 -10.11
C PHE A 218 -2.70 2.72 -11.45
N PRO A 219 -3.66 3.45 -11.99
CA PRO A 219 -3.45 4.17 -13.23
C PRO A 219 -2.46 5.32 -13.05
N ASP A 220 -1.89 5.77 -14.17
CA ASP A 220 -1.12 7.01 -14.20
C ASP A 220 -2.03 8.20 -13.90
N TYR A 221 -1.50 9.22 -13.25
CA TYR A 221 -2.23 10.42 -12.95
C TYR A 221 -2.40 11.31 -14.18
N PRO A 222 -3.58 11.88 -14.40
CA PRO A 222 -3.77 12.97 -15.35
C PRO A 222 -3.01 14.23 -14.91
N ALA A 223 -2.74 15.12 -15.84
CA ALA A 223 -1.94 16.32 -15.59
C ALA A 223 -2.50 17.22 -14.47
N ASP A 224 -3.83 17.33 -14.38
CA ASP A 224 -4.48 18.16 -13.36
C ASP A 224 -4.33 17.55 -11.96
N ASP A 225 -4.42 16.23 -11.81
CA ASP A 225 -4.15 15.55 -10.55
C ASP A 225 -2.68 15.72 -10.12
N LEU A 226 -1.72 15.64 -11.08
CA LEU A 226 -0.31 15.86 -10.81
C LEU A 226 -0.02 17.31 -10.39
N LEU A 227 -0.75 18.28 -10.94
CA LEU A 227 -0.65 19.68 -10.53
C LEU A 227 -1.13 19.86 -9.09
N LEU A 228 -2.27 19.26 -8.75
CA LEU A 228 -2.78 19.28 -7.37
C LEU A 228 -1.84 18.56 -6.39
N ILE A 229 -1.23 17.47 -6.82
CA ILE A 229 -0.18 16.78 -6.04
C ILE A 229 1.02 17.71 -5.81
N ALA A 230 1.43 18.47 -6.82
CA ALA A 230 2.52 19.44 -6.71
C ALA A 230 2.19 20.55 -5.68
N GLU A 231 1.00 21.11 -5.75
CA GLU A 231 0.52 22.11 -4.81
C GLU A 231 0.56 21.59 -3.36
N ARG A 232 0.00 20.41 -3.11
CA ARG A 232 0.05 19.77 -1.78
C ARG A 232 1.47 19.43 -1.31
N MET A 233 2.39 19.10 -2.22
CA MET A 233 3.80 18.89 -1.87
C MET A 233 4.51 20.16 -1.47
N LEU A 234 4.19 21.27 -2.14
CA LEU A 234 4.70 22.61 -1.80
C LEU A 234 4.15 23.08 -0.45
N GLU A 235 2.83 23.03 -0.26
CA GLU A 235 2.16 23.41 0.99
C GLU A 235 2.74 22.72 2.23
N ARG A 236 3.03 21.44 2.14
CA ARG A 236 3.66 20.66 3.23
C ARG A 236 5.04 21.16 3.63
N GLN A 237 5.66 22.00 2.82
CA GLN A 237 7.00 22.54 3.03
C GLN A 237 6.97 24.07 3.11
N ASP A 238 5.78 24.65 3.33
CA ASP A 238 5.53 26.10 3.38
C ASP A 238 5.93 26.83 2.08
N TYR A 239 5.88 26.13 0.92
CA TYR A 239 6.07 26.73 -0.39
C TYR A 239 4.75 26.87 -1.13
N HIS A 240 4.74 27.79 -2.10
CA HIS A 240 3.64 27.97 -3.04
C HIS A 240 4.15 28.43 -4.41
N PHE A 241 3.31 28.32 -5.43
CA PHE A 241 3.61 28.88 -6.74
C PHE A 241 3.36 30.38 -6.74
N GLY A 242 4.33 31.16 -7.22
CA GLY A 242 4.17 32.59 -7.49
C GLY A 242 3.36 32.87 -8.75
N ALA A 243 3.28 34.15 -9.13
CA ALA A 243 2.54 34.57 -10.31
C ALA A 243 3.01 33.84 -11.58
N GLY A 244 2.06 33.17 -12.28
CA GLY A 244 2.34 32.35 -13.46
C GLY A 244 3.11 31.04 -13.19
N GLY A 245 3.43 30.73 -11.93
CA GLY A 245 4.15 29.51 -11.55
C GLY A 245 3.29 28.26 -11.76
N ARG A 246 2.00 28.34 -11.39
CA ARG A 246 1.04 27.25 -11.58
C ARG A 246 0.87 26.88 -13.06
N GLU A 247 0.75 27.89 -13.92
CA GLU A 247 0.63 27.73 -15.38
C GLU A 247 1.91 27.18 -15.97
N ALA A 248 3.07 27.66 -15.53
CA ALA A 248 4.37 27.12 -15.96
C ALA A 248 4.55 25.68 -15.56
N PHE A 249 4.07 25.27 -14.37
CA PHE A 249 4.15 23.89 -13.92
C PHE A 249 3.17 22.99 -14.67
N ARG A 250 1.97 23.47 -15.00
CA ARG A 250 1.02 22.75 -15.88
C ARG A 250 1.65 22.49 -17.26
N GLU A 251 2.28 23.51 -17.85
CA GLU A 251 2.99 23.38 -19.13
C GLU A 251 4.16 22.36 -19.02
N TYR A 252 4.92 22.43 -17.92
CA TYR A 252 5.97 21.45 -17.63
C TYR A 252 5.41 20.02 -17.59
N LEU A 253 4.31 19.79 -16.91
CA LEU A 253 3.68 18.47 -16.79
C LEU A 253 3.21 17.96 -18.16
N ALA A 254 2.54 18.79 -18.96
CA ALA A 254 2.08 18.44 -20.30
C ALA A 254 3.22 17.92 -21.20
N ARG A 255 4.41 18.53 -21.11
CA ARG A 255 5.60 18.10 -21.84
C ARG A 255 6.27 16.88 -21.22
N ARG A 256 6.34 16.81 -19.88
CA ARG A 256 7.07 15.77 -19.15
C ARG A 256 6.39 14.41 -19.20
N ILE A 257 5.06 14.38 -19.20
CA ILE A 257 4.25 13.14 -19.31
C ILE A 257 4.57 12.39 -20.62
N GLN A 258 4.86 13.13 -21.70
CA GLN A 258 5.17 12.56 -23.02
C GLN A 258 6.62 12.04 -23.12
N GLN A 259 7.47 12.31 -22.14
CA GLN A 259 8.87 11.90 -22.17
C GLN A 259 9.06 10.53 -21.49
N PRO A 260 10.07 9.76 -21.92
CA PRO A 260 10.38 8.47 -21.32
C PRO A 260 10.71 8.59 -19.83
N GLN A 261 10.55 7.48 -19.12
CA GLN A 261 10.83 7.38 -17.68
C GLN A 261 10.02 8.37 -16.82
N PHE A 262 8.82 8.74 -17.28
CA PHE A 262 7.88 9.47 -16.42
C PHE A 262 7.43 8.57 -15.28
N ALA A 263 7.44 9.09 -14.06
CA ALA A 263 7.17 8.34 -12.83
C ALA A 263 6.19 9.09 -11.91
N ASN A 264 5.11 9.61 -12.47
CA ASN A 264 4.00 10.23 -11.75
C ASN A 264 4.45 11.19 -10.62
N ALA A 265 3.93 11.04 -9.41
CA ALA A 265 4.25 11.90 -8.26
C ALA A 265 5.75 11.92 -7.91
N ARG A 266 6.52 10.87 -8.24
CA ARG A 266 7.99 10.89 -8.08
C ARG A 266 8.63 11.90 -9.05
N SER A 267 8.15 11.96 -10.30
CA SER A 267 8.60 12.98 -11.26
C SER A 267 8.22 14.40 -10.84
N VAL A 268 7.03 14.58 -10.27
CA VAL A 268 6.59 15.86 -9.69
C VAL A 268 7.53 16.29 -8.58
N ARG A 269 7.80 15.42 -7.60
CA ARG A 269 8.73 15.71 -6.50
C ARG A 269 10.09 16.15 -7.00
N ASN A 270 10.68 15.37 -7.91
CA ASN A 270 11.99 15.71 -8.50
C ASN A 270 11.98 17.05 -9.24
N ALA A 271 10.85 17.42 -9.87
CA ALA A 271 10.71 18.70 -10.56
C ALA A 271 10.65 19.86 -9.56
N LEU A 272 9.91 19.72 -8.48
CA LEU A 272 9.82 20.71 -7.41
C LEU A 272 11.16 20.90 -6.70
N ASP A 273 11.88 19.83 -6.40
CA ASP A 273 13.22 19.89 -5.78
C ASP A 273 14.21 20.67 -6.68
N ARG A 274 14.14 20.44 -7.99
CA ARG A 274 14.96 21.18 -8.95
C ARG A 274 14.53 22.65 -9.09
N ALA A 275 13.23 22.96 -9.01
CA ALA A 275 12.72 24.33 -9.01
C ALA A 275 13.19 25.09 -7.77
N ARG A 276 13.11 24.45 -6.59
CA ARG A 276 13.62 25.00 -5.32
C ARG A 276 15.13 25.27 -5.38
N LEU A 277 15.91 24.35 -5.97
CA LEU A 277 17.36 24.57 -6.15
C LEU A 277 17.63 25.82 -7.02
N ARG A 278 16.83 26.07 -8.08
CA ARG A 278 16.98 27.26 -8.93
C ARG A 278 16.54 28.54 -8.22
N GLN A 279 15.44 28.48 -7.43
CA GLN A 279 15.04 29.57 -6.56
C GLN A 279 16.16 29.91 -5.57
N ALA A 280 16.69 28.92 -4.86
CA ALA A 280 17.75 29.12 -3.89
C ALA A 280 19.01 29.76 -4.53
N ARG A 281 19.40 29.28 -5.72
CA ARG A 281 20.53 29.85 -6.45
C ARG A 281 20.27 31.32 -6.82
N ARG A 282 19.10 31.64 -7.33
CA ARG A 282 18.70 33.02 -7.69
C ARG A 282 18.76 33.95 -6.48
N LEU A 283 18.18 33.54 -5.35
CA LEU A 283 18.19 34.33 -4.14
C LEU A 283 19.62 34.46 -3.56
N PHE A 284 20.43 33.44 -3.68
CA PHE A 284 21.82 33.47 -3.23
C PHE A 284 22.71 34.43 -4.06
N GLU A 285 22.38 34.66 -5.32
CA GLU A 285 23.08 35.63 -6.19
C GLU A 285 22.74 37.10 -5.79
N GLU A 286 21.58 37.33 -5.13
CA GLU A 286 21.11 38.64 -4.64
C GLU A 286 21.61 38.93 -3.20
N ARG A 287 22.93 38.82 -2.94
CA ARG A 287 23.55 38.77 -1.61
C ARG A 287 23.27 39.98 -0.70
N ASP A 288 23.09 41.15 -1.28
CA ASP A 288 22.95 42.42 -0.54
C ASP A 288 21.46 42.80 -0.35
N ARG A 289 20.53 41.97 -0.82
CA ARG A 289 19.09 42.18 -0.67
C ARG A 289 18.56 41.49 0.58
N GLU A 290 17.80 42.20 1.41
CA GLU A 290 17.00 41.55 2.45
C GLU A 290 15.92 40.70 1.82
N LEU A 291 15.85 39.43 2.23
CA LEU A 291 14.88 38.48 1.74
C LEU A 291 13.64 38.48 2.64
N SER A 292 12.49 38.67 2.04
CA SER A 292 11.19 38.55 2.72
C SER A 292 10.79 37.09 2.88
N ARG A 293 9.77 36.84 3.72
CA ARG A 293 9.16 35.51 3.84
C ARG A 293 8.63 35.03 2.50
N ASP A 294 8.01 35.92 1.72
CA ASP A 294 7.45 35.59 0.40
C ASP A 294 8.55 35.15 -0.58
N ASP A 295 9.71 35.83 -0.61
CA ASP A 295 10.86 35.42 -1.42
C ASP A 295 11.30 33.98 -1.10
N LEU A 296 11.29 33.61 0.17
CA LEU A 296 11.75 32.28 0.64
C LEU A 296 10.75 31.15 0.40
N THR A 297 9.46 31.46 0.26
CA THR A 297 8.38 30.47 0.12
C THR A 297 7.80 30.40 -1.28
N THR A 298 8.17 31.29 -2.21
CA THR A 298 7.61 31.37 -3.55
C THR A 298 8.49 30.71 -4.60
N ILE A 299 7.90 29.80 -5.37
CA ILE A 299 8.50 29.21 -6.59
C ILE A 299 7.96 29.98 -7.80
N ASP A 300 8.82 30.75 -8.45
CA ASP A 300 8.47 31.57 -9.60
C ASP A 300 8.38 30.75 -10.90
N ALA A 301 7.61 31.26 -11.87
CA ALA A 301 7.53 30.70 -13.22
C ALA A 301 8.91 30.53 -13.88
N ARG A 302 9.86 31.47 -13.63
CA ARG A 302 11.24 31.40 -14.13
C ARG A 302 12.02 30.21 -13.59
N ASP A 303 11.80 29.83 -12.31
CA ASP A 303 12.45 28.70 -11.68
C ASP A 303 11.99 27.37 -12.28
N ILE A 304 10.77 27.33 -12.80
CA ILE A 304 10.18 26.17 -13.48
C ILE A 304 10.63 26.12 -14.94
N ARG A 305 10.49 27.25 -15.69
CA ARG A 305 10.81 27.32 -17.13
C ARG A 305 12.29 27.14 -17.47
N ALA A 306 13.18 27.34 -16.50
CA ALA A 306 14.60 27.00 -16.65
C ALA A 306 14.88 25.47 -16.68
N SER A 307 13.85 24.63 -16.65
CA SER A 307 13.97 23.19 -16.80
C SER A 307 14.36 22.80 -18.23
N ARG A 308 15.21 21.76 -18.35
CA ARG A 308 15.58 21.17 -19.65
C ARG A 308 14.38 20.63 -20.44
N VAL A 309 13.27 20.33 -19.78
CA VAL A 309 12.01 19.89 -20.41
C VAL A 309 11.48 20.93 -21.42
N PHE A 310 11.75 22.22 -21.18
CA PHE A 310 11.37 23.28 -22.10
C PHE A 310 12.37 23.48 -23.25
N GLN A 311 13.60 22.97 -23.13
CA GLN A 311 14.65 23.10 -24.12
C GLN A 311 14.66 21.95 -25.14
N SER A 312 14.05 20.81 -24.81
CA SER A 312 13.92 19.69 -25.73
C SER A 312 12.82 19.97 -26.77
N PRO A 313 13.07 19.80 -28.07
CA PRO A 313 12.00 19.85 -29.07
C PRO A 313 10.98 18.76 -28.73
N THR A 314 9.70 19.08 -28.77
CA THR A 314 8.60 18.12 -28.70
C THR A 314 8.73 17.17 -29.89
N THR A 315 9.28 15.99 -29.68
CA THR A 315 9.22 14.94 -30.69
C THR A 315 7.75 14.46 -30.73
N PRO A 316 7.07 14.55 -31.90
CA PRO A 316 5.73 13.99 -32.03
C PRO A 316 5.80 12.48 -31.79
N PRO A 317 4.73 11.85 -31.26
CA PRO A 317 4.68 10.41 -31.10
C PRO A 317 4.88 9.77 -32.49
N ALA A 318 5.77 8.80 -32.57
CA ALA A 318 5.92 7.98 -33.76
C ALA A 318 4.59 7.30 -34.06
N ALA A 319 4.09 7.48 -35.29
CA ALA A 319 2.85 6.94 -35.82
C ALA A 319 2.86 5.41 -35.87
#